data_9b56a5500e7dd3f3a3c4e296876dbcec
#
_entry.id   9b56a5500e7dd3f3a3c4e296876dbcec
#
_cell.length_a   1.000
_cell.length_b   1.000
_cell.length_c   1.000
_cell.angle_alpha   90.00
_cell.angle_beta   90.00
_cell.angle_gamma   90.00
#
_symmetry.space_group_name_H-M   'P 1'
#
loop_
_entity.id
_entity.type
_entity.pdbx_description
1 polymer ?
#
loop_
_entity_poly.entity_id
_entity_poly.type
_entity_poly.pdbx_seq_one_letter_code
_entity_poly.pdbx_strand_id
1 'polypeptide(L)'
;MSYSDAGSAFIFGSLVGDKMDVLFDGAGFIFAFRVLPAIIFVTALISLLYYIRVMGGLIRILGGIFQKALNISKVESFVAVTTIFLGQNEIPAIVKPFINRLNRNELFTVICSGMASIAGSMMIGYAGMGVPIDYLLAASLMAIPGGSFLPVF
;
A
#
# COMPACT_ATOMS: atom_id res chain seq x y z
N MET A 1 -13.88 -6.16 2.68
CA MET A 1 -13.73 -6.69 4.04
C MET A 1 -14.50 -7.99 4.26
N SER A 2 -15.76 -8.14 3.84
CA SER A 2 -16.55 -9.36 4.10
C SER A 2 -15.91 -10.70 3.72
N TYR A 3 -15.14 -10.78 2.63
CA TYR A 3 -14.48 -12.02 2.23
C TYR A 3 -13.26 -12.37 3.11
N SER A 4 -12.51 -11.37 3.56
CA SER A 4 -11.42 -11.57 4.52
C SER A 4 -11.96 -12.00 5.88
N ASP A 5 -13.06 -11.38 6.31
CA ASP A 5 -13.72 -11.69 7.58
C ASP A 5 -14.31 -13.11 7.56
N ALA A 6 -14.90 -13.52 6.43
CA ALA A 6 -15.38 -14.89 6.25
C ALA A 6 -14.25 -15.94 6.32
N GLY A 7 -13.11 -15.65 5.71
CA GLY A 7 -11.90 -16.49 5.79
C GLY A 7 -11.33 -16.55 7.21
N SER A 8 -11.25 -15.43 7.90
CA SER A 8 -10.79 -15.36 9.28
C SER A 8 -11.75 -16.13 10.22
N ALA A 9 -13.07 -15.97 10.04
CA ALA A 9 -14.06 -16.68 10.81
C ALA A 9 -14.01 -18.20 10.58
N PHE A 10 -13.71 -18.63 9.36
CA PHE A 10 -13.52 -20.05 9.05
C PHE A 10 -12.31 -20.66 9.75
N ILE A 11 -11.18 -19.93 9.81
CA ILE A 11 -9.94 -20.42 10.40
C ILE A 11 -9.95 -20.29 11.93
N PHE A 12 -10.38 -19.15 12.45
CA PHE A 12 -10.28 -18.80 13.88
C PHE A 12 -11.62 -18.97 14.63
N GLY A 13 -12.70 -19.28 13.93
CA GLY A 13 -14.00 -19.56 14.53
C GLY A 13 -14.49 -18.45 15.46
N SER A 14 -14.81 -18.82 16.69
CA SER A 14 -15.34 -17.88 17.70
C SER A 14 -14.36 -16.79 18.15
N LEU A 15 -13.06 -16.89 17.83
CA LEU A 15 -12.06 -15.88 18.19
C LEU A 15 -12.18 -14.57 17.39
N VAL A 16 -12.91 -14.59 16.27
CA VAL A 16 -13.17 -13.40 15.40
C VAL A 16 -14.60 -12.89 15.57
N GLY A 17 -15.51 -13.67 16.19
CA GLY A 17 -16.93 -13.35 16.34
C GLY A 17 -17.26 -12.51 17.56
N ASP A 18 -18.51 -12.04 17.60
CA ASP A 18 -19.08 -11.20 18.69
C ASP A 18 -19.02 -11.87 20.09
N LYS A 19 -18.80 -13.18 20.15
CA LYS A 19 -18.59 -13.91 21.41
C LYS A 19 -17.34 -13.48 22.17
N MET A 20 -16.35 -12.94 21.47
CA MET A 20 -15.14 -12.40 22.10
C MET A 20 -15.40 -11.09 22.85
N ASP A 21 -16.32 -10.25 22.34
CA ASP A 21 -16.74 -9.02 23.03
C ASP A 21 -17.39 -9.33 24.38
N VAL A 22 -18.08 -10.47 24.48
CA VAL A 22 -18.70 -10.94 25.72
C VAL A 22 -17.69 -11.57 26.71
N LEU A 23 -16.65 -12.23 26.19
CA LEU A 23 -15.65 -12.92 27.01
C LEU A 23 -14.60 -11.96 27.60
N PHE A 24 -14.35 -10.82 26.95
CA PHE A 24 -13.30 -9.87 27.33
C PHE A 24 -13.85 -8.47 27.66
N ASP A 25 -15.12 -8.38 28.07
CA ASP A 25 -15.75 -7.18 28.64
C ASP A 25 -15.56 -5.90 27.76
N GLY A 26 -15.76 -6.05 26.44
CA GLY A 26 -15.63 -4.99 25.46
C GLY A 26 -14.22 -4.82 24.83
N ALA A 27 -13.25 -5.63 25.23
CA ALA A 27 -11.91 -5.66 24.61
C ALA A 27 -11.81 -6.67 23.45
N GLY A 28 -12.90 -6.94 22.75
CA GLY A 28 -13.01 -7.97 21.70
C GLY A 28 -12.23 -7.70 20.40
N PHE A 29 -11.55 -6.54 20.28
CA PHE A 29 -10.73 -6.25 19.14
C PHE A 29 -9.32 -6.82 19.31
N ILE A 30 -9.10 -8.04 18.81
CA ILE A 30 -7.76 -8.62 18.78
C ILE A 30 -7.15 -8.39 17.39
N PHE A 31 -6.14 -7.51 17.35
CA PHE A 31 -5.40 -7.16 16.13
C PHE A 31 -4.93 -8.38 15.34
N ALA A 32 -4.42 -9.40 16.07
CA ALA A 32 -3.87 -10.61 15.45
C ALA A 32 -4.91 -11.42 14.66
N PHE A 33 -6.16 -11.44 15.08
CA PHE A 33 -7.20 -12.25 14.43
C PHE A 33 -8.06 -11.47 13.45
N ARG A 34 -8.13 -10.14 13.56
CA ARG A 34 -8.93 -9.29 12.65
C ARG A 34 -8.06 -8.58 11.61
N VAL A 35 -6.93 -8.01 12.00
CA VAL A 35 -6.13 -7.15 11.11
C VAL A 35 -5.07 -7.94 10.34
N LEU A 36 -4.34 -8.85 10.99
CA LEU A 36 -3.29 -9.60 10.30
C LEU A 36 -3.82 -10.47 9.14
N PRO A 37 -4.93 -11.21 9.26
CA PRO A 37 -5.48 -11.96 8.13
C PRO A 37 -5.89 -11.06 6.97
N ALA A 38 -6.45 -9.88 7.26
CA ALA A 38 -6.80 -8.90 6.23
C ALA A 38 -5.56 -8.40 5.49
N ILE A 39 -4.46 -8.12 6.19
CA ILE A 39 -3.17 -7.73 5.59
C ILE A 39 -2.63 -8.84 4.70
N ILE A 40 -2.64 -10.09 5.17
CA ILE A 40 -2.19 -11.25 4.41
C ILE A 40 -3.02 -11.42 3.14
N PHE A 41 -4.35 -11.35 3.25
CA PHE A 41 -5.27 -11.46 2.13
C PHE A 41 -5.00 -10.39 1.06
N VAL A 42 -4.84 -9.13 1.46
CA VAL A 42 -4.59 -8.03 0.53
C VAL A 42 -3.21 -8.13 -0.10
N THR A 43 -2.20 -8.52 0.65
CA THR A 43 -0.86 -8.75 0.09
C THR A 43 -0.88 -9.86 -0.96
N ALA A 44 -1.58 -10.96 -0.68
CA ALA A 44 -1.78 -12.04 -1.64
C ALA A 44 -2.56 -11.57 -2.88
N LEU A 45 -3.61 -10.78 -2.69
CA LEU A 45 -4.40 -10.20 -3.78
C LEU A 45 -3.56 -9.27 -4.67
N ILE A 46 -2.78 -8.38 -4.08
CA ILE A 46 -1.86 -7.49 -4.80
C ILE A 46 -0.85 -8.32 -5.59
N SER A 47 -0.26 -9.35 -4.99
CA SER A 47 0.69 -10.25 -5.65
C SER A 47 0.04 -10.97 -6.84
N LEU A 48 -1.21 -11.42 -6.70
CA LEU A 48 -1.98 -12.02 -7.78
C LEU A 48 -2.25 -11.03 -8.93
N LEU A 49 -2.62 -9.79 -8.61
CA LEU A 49 -2.83 -8.72 -9.60
C LEU A 49 -1.54 -8.37 -10.36
N TYR A 50 -0.38 -8.44 -9.71
CA TYR A 50 0.91 -8.33 -10.37
C TYR A 50 1.18 -9.48 -11.31
N TYR A 51 0.90 -10.72 -10.88
CA TYR A 51 1.07 -11.92 -11.70
C TYR A 51 0.23 -11.87 -12.97
N ILE A 52 -1.03 -11.44 -12.89
CA ILE A 52 -1.94 -11.29 -14.03
C ILE A 52 -1.59 -10.05 -14.89
N ARG A 53 -0.60 -9.26 -14.51
CA ARG A 53 -0.16 -8.00 -15.18
C ARG A 53 -1.17 -6.86 -15.16
N VAL A 54 -2.31 -7.00 -14.52
CA VAL A 54 -3.32 -5.94 -14.36
C VAL A 54 -2.71 -4.74 -13.63
N MET A 55 -1.95 -5.00 -12.57
CA MET A 55 -1.28 -3.97 -11.78
C MET A 55 -0.27 -3.18 -12.61
N GLY A 56 0.52 -3.84 -13.45
CA GLY A 56 1.47 -3.17 -14.36
C GLY A 56 0.78 -2.24 -15.37
N GLY A 57 -0.41 -2.60 -15.84
CA GLY A 57 -1.25 -1.74 -16.69
C GLY A 57 -1.75 -0.51 -15.94
N LEU A 58 -2.29 -0.71 -14.72
CA LEU A 58 -2.79 0.36 -13.87
C LEU A 58 -1.68 1.37 -13.52
N ILE A 59 -0.52 0.90 -13.09
CA ILE A 59 0.63 1.74 -12.76
C ILE A 59 1.11 2.52 -13.99
N ARG A 60 1.09 1.92 -15.18
CA ARG A 60 1.48 2.60 -16.41
C ARG A 60 0.53 3.75 -16.77
N ILE A 61 -0.78 3.53 -16.62
CA ILE A 61 -1.80 4.55 -16.89
C ILE A 61 -1.67 5.70 -15.88
N LEU A 62 -1.68 5.38 -14.59
CA LEU A 62 -1.54 6.38 -13.52
C LEU A 62 -0.20 7.09 -13.59
N GLY A 63 0.90 6.35 -13.80
CA GLY A 63 2.24 6.91 -13.95
C GLY A 63 2.32 7.89 -15.13
N GLY A 64 1.65 7.59 -16.26
CA GLY A 64 1.58 8.51 -17.40
C GLY A 64 0.85 9.81 -17.05
N ILE A 65 -0.22 9.76 -16.27
CA ILE A 65 -0.94 10.94 -15.79
C ILE A 65 -0.05 11.79 -14.88
N PHE A 66 0.58 11.18 -13.89
CA PHE A 66 1.47 11.88 -12.94
C PHE A 66 2.72 12.42 -13.63
N GLN A 67 3.31 11.68 -14.56
CA GLN A 67 4.45 12.16 -15.36
C GLN A 67 4.11 13.47 -16.07
N LYS A 68 2.94 13.54 -16.69
CA LYS A 68 2.50 14.72 -17.44
C LYS A 68 2.09 15.88 -16.53
N ALA A 69 1.48 15.57 -15.38
CA ALA A 69 1.01 16.57 -14.41
C ALA A 69 2.14 17.22 -13.62
N LEU A 70 3.15 16.41 -13.21
CA LEU A 70 4.25 16.85 -12.35
C LEU A 70 5.56 17.11 -13.11
N ASN A 71 5.59 16.82 -14.42
CA ASN A 71 6.78 16.95 -15.28
C ASN A 71 8.02 16.21 -14.76
N ILE A 72 7.80 15.03 -14.17
CA ILE A 72 8.83 14.15 -13.60
C ILE A 72 9.24 13.06 -14.59
N SER A 73 10.35 12.36 -14.31
CA SER A 73 10.82 11.28 -15.17
C SER A 73 9.85 10.07 -15.17
N LYS A 74 9.95 9.23 -16.22
CA LYS A 74 9.12 8.02 -16.32
C LYS A 74 9.35 7.06 -15.17
N VAL A 75 10.59 6.97 -14.69
CA VAL A 75 10.96 6.08 -13.60
C VAL A 75 10.43 6.61 -12.28
N GLU A 76 10.59 7.92 -12.03
CA GLU A 76 10.04 8.57 -10.84
C GLU A 76 8.53 8.41 -10.76
N SER A 77 7.79 8.69 -11.84
CA SER A 77 6.34 8.55 -11.84
C SER A 77 5.90 7.09 -11.68
N PHE A 78 6.61 6.15 -12.30
CA PHE A 78 6.35 4.72 -12.13
C PHE A 78 6.53 4.28 -10.68
N VAL A 79 7.64 4.69 -10.06
CA VAL A 79 7.91 4.35 -8.65
C VAL A 79 6.90 5.03 -7.74
N ALA A 80 6.64 6.32 -7.91
CA ALA A 80 5.70 7.07 -7.09
C ALA A 80 4.29 6.45 -7.09
N VAL A 81 3.79 6.00 -8.23
CA VAL A 81 2.50 5.29 -8.30
C VAL A 81 2.59 3.88 -7.72
N THR A 82 3.71 3.20 -7.93
CA THR A 82 3.92 1.86 -7.37
C THR A 82 3.89 1.87 -5.84
N THR A 83 4.39 2.95 -5.20
CA THR A 83 4.42 3.10 -3.75
C THR A 83 3.04 3.16 -3.10
N ILE A 84 1.99 3.53 -3.84
CA ILE A 84 0.61 3.50 -3.33
C ILE A 84 0.16 2.07 -3.00
N PHE A 85 0.62 1.11 -3.79
CA PHE A 85 0.19 -0.29 -3.68
C PHE A 85 1.19 -1.15 -2.91
N LEU A 86 2.47 -0.88 -3.12
CA LEU A 86 3.58 -1.61 -2.52
C LEU A 86 4.23 -0.81 -1.40
N GLY A 87 4.61 -1.53 -0.37
CA GLY A 87 5.33 -0.94 0.75
C GLY A 87 6.78 -0.59 0.41
N GLN A 88 7.36 0.19 1.29
CA GLN A 88 8.78 0.59 1.21
C GLN A 88 9.76 -0.59 1.08
N ASN A 89 9.39 -1.77 1.55
CA ASN A 89 10.24 -2.96 1.52
C ASN A 89 10.28 -3.61 0.12
N GLU A 90 9.22 -3.47 -0.67
CA GLU A 90 9.11 -4.05 -2.02
C GLU A 90 9.68 -3.14 -3.11
N ILE A 91 9.72 -1.82 -2.87
CA ILE A 91 10.22 -0.82 -3.83
C ILE A 91 11.66 -1.10 -4.28
N PRO A 92 12.62 -1.41 -3.39
CA PRO A 92 14.00 -1.71 -3.80
C PRO A 92 14.08 -2.87 -4.79
N ALA A 93 13.23 -3.89 -4.64
CA ALA A 93 13.21 -5.02 -5.55
C ALA A 93 12.74 -4.64 -6.97
N ILE A 94 11.78 -3.72 -7.07
CA ILE A 94 11.24 -3.23 -8.34
C ILE A 94 12.20 -2.25 -9.02
N VAL A 95 12.87 -1.41 -8.25
CA VAL A 95 13.79 -0.39 -8.75
C VAL A 95 15.16 -0.98 -9.13
N LYS A 96 15.52 -2.13 -8.56
CA LYS A 96 16.80 -2.79 -8.80
C LYS A 96 17.25 -2.85 -10.28
N PRO A 97 16.40 -3.18 -11.26
CA PRO A 97 16.79 -3.20 -12.67
C PRO A 97 17.15 -1.82 -13.24
N PHE A 98 16.67 -0.75 -12.61
CA PHE A 98 16.81 0.63 -13.08
C PHE A 98 17.87 1.42 -12.33
N ILE A 99 18.35 0.96 -11.16
CA ILE A 99 19.25 1.68 -10.27
C ILE A 99 20.48 2.24 -11.01
N ASN A 100 21.09 1.43 -11.88
CA ASN A 100 22.30 1.82 -12.62
C ASN A 100 22.05 2.91 -13.69
N ARG A 101 20.79 3.24 -13.96
CA ARG A 101 20.39 4.24 -14.95
C ARG A 101 19.82 5.50 -14.33
N LEU A 102 19.60 5.49 -13.01
CA LEU A 102 19.05 6.62 -12.28
C LEU A 102 20.13 7.66 -11.98
N ASN A 103 19.78 8.92 -12.19
CA ASN A 103 20.55 10.05 -11.69
C ASN A 103 20.42 10.15 -10.17
N ARG A 104 21.32 10.90 -9.51
CA ARG A 104 21.26 11.09 -8.05
C ARG A 104 19.92 11.66 -7.58
N ASN A 105 19.37 12.61 -8.32
CA ASN A 105 18.08 13.24 -7.98
C ASN A 105 16.92 12.24 -8.11
N GLU A 106 16.91 11.46 -9.21
CA GLU A 106 15.90 10.42 -9.41
C GLU A 106 15.95 9.34 -8.31
N LEU A 107 17.18 8.93 -7.94
CA LEU A 107 17.36 7.97 -6.84
C LEU A 107 16.86 8.53 -5.51
N PHE A 108 17.14 9.80 -5.24
CA PHE A 108 16.67 10.47 -4.03
C PHE A 108 15.14 10.57 -4.00
N THR A 109 14.51 10.97 -5.12
CA THR A 109 13.05 10.99 -5.28
C THR A 109 12.42 9.62 -5.01
N VAL A 110 13.01 8.57 -5.56
CA VAL A 110 12.55 7.19 -5.36
C VAL A 110 12.58 6.79 -3.89
N ILE A 111 13.67 7.09 -3.20
CA ILE A 111 13.83 6.79 -1.77
C ILE A 111 12.80 7.60 -0.95
N CYS A 112 12.71 8.90 -1.20
CA CYS A 112 11.76 9.78 -0.48
C CYS A 112 10.31 9.35 -0.70
N SER A 113 9.91 9.06 -1.94
CA SER A 113 8.56 8.57 -2.25
C SER A 113 8.26 7.25 -1.55
N GLY A 114 9.23 6.34 -1.52
CA GLY A 114 9.10 5.06 -0.83
C GLY A 114 8.89 5.21 0.68
N MET A 115 9.61 6.14 1.30
CA MET A 115 9.51 6.38 2.75
C MET A 115 8.27 7.21 3.14
N ALA A 116 7.77 8.07 2.24
CA ALA A 116 6.62 8.92 2.50
C ALA A 116 5.28 8.21 2.32
N SER A 117 5.25 7.08 1.61
CA SER A 117 4.02 6.38 1.28
C SER A 117 3.64 5.30 2.30
N ILE A 118 2.34 5.08 2.44
CA ILE A 118 1.78 3.99 3.24
C ILE A 118 1.48 2.82 2.30
N ALA A 119 1.99 1.63 2.60
CA ALA A 119 1.70 0.43 1.83
C ALA A 119 0.19 0.13 1.80
N GLY A 120 -0.34 -0.31 0.66
CA GLY A 120 -1.75 -0.63 0.50
C GLY A 120 -2.25 -1.68 1.51
N SER A 121 -1.41 -2.65 1.88
CA SER A 121 -1.71 -3.64 2.91
C SER A 121 -1.85 -3.01 4.30
N MET A 122 -1.00 -2.03 4.63
CA MET A 122 -1.06 -1.32 5.90
C MET A 122 -2.26 -0.38 5.99
N MET A 123 -2.70 0.22 4.86
CA MET A 123 -3.94 1.00 4.83
C MET A 123 -5.15 0.21 5.34
N ILE A 124 -5.25 -1.05 4.95
CA ILE A 124 -6.34 -1.91 5.42
C ILE A 124 -6.19 -2.23 6.90
N GLY A 125 -4.96 -2.38 7.38
CA GLY A 125 -4.70 -2.51 8.82
C GLY A 125 -5.24 -1.30 9.60
N TYR A 126 -4.93 -0.08 9.16
CA TYR A 126 -5.44 1.15 9.79
C TYR A 126 -6.96 1.31 9.67
N ALA A 127 -7.52 0.95 8.51
CA ALA A 127 -8.97 0.95 8.33
C ALA A 127 -9.67 -0.02 9.29
N GLY A 128 -9.06 -1.19 9.53
CA GLY A 128 -9.52 -2.16 10.53
C GLY A 128 -9.50 -1.64 11.97
N MET A 129 -8.60 -0.72 12.29
CA MET A 129 -8.52 -0.03 13.58
C MET A 129 -9.47 1.18 13.69
N GLY A 130 -10.32 1.43 12.68
CA GLY A 130 -11.33 2.49 12.71
C GLY A 130 -10.92 3.79 12.04
N VAL A 131 -9.76 3.86 11.38
CA VAL A 131 -9.38 5.05 10.61
C VAL A 131 -10.19 5.12 9.31
N PRO A 132 -10.89 6.23 9.01
CA PRO A 132 -11.66 6.36 7.78
C PRO A 132 -10.77 6.20 6.53
N ILE A 133 -11.23 5.39 5.58
CA ILE A 133 -10.48 5.05 4.35
C ILE A 133 -10.19 6.30 3.50
N ASP A 134 -11.09 7.28 3.52
CA ASP A 134 -10.95 8.52 2.74
C ASP A 134 -9.68 9.29 3.11
N TYR A 135 -9.37 9.39 4.41
CA TYR A 135 -8.13 10.03 4.89
C TYR A 135 -6.88 9.23 4.49
N LEU A 136 -6.95 7.90 4.54
CA LEU A 136 -5.84 7.04 4.17
C LEU A 136 -5.54 7.13 2.67
N LEU A 137 -6.57 7.15 1.84
CA LEU A 137 -6.44 7.35 0.39
C LEU A 137 -5.90 8.73 0.06
N ALA A 138 -6.43 9.77 0.71
CA ALA A 138 -5.93 11.14 0.53
C ALA A 138 -4.44 11.24 0.90
N ALA A 139 -4.03 10.69 2.05
CA ALA A 139 -2.64 10.67 2.49
C ALA A 139 -1.71 9.95 1.49
N SER A 140 -2.15 8.79 0.97
CA SER A 140 -1.37 8.04 -0.02
C SER A 140 -1.22 8.77 -1.35
N LEU A 141 -2.28 9.44 -1.81
CA LEU A 141 -2.22 10.24 -3.04
C LEU A 141 -1.37 11.49 -2.87
N MET A 142 -1.40 12.12 -1.68
CA MET A 142 -0.57 13.29 -1.37
C MET A 142 0.92 12.95 -1.19
N ALA A 143 1.26 11.71 -0.87
CA ALA A 143 2.64 11.26 -0.77
C ALA A 143 3.37 11.32 -2.12
N ILE A 144 2.66 11.16 -3.24
CA ILE A 144 3.24 11.21 -4.59
C ILE A 144 3.88 12.57 -4.89
N PRO A 145 3.12 13.69 -4.89
CA PRO A 145 3.73 15.00 -5.12
C PRO A 145 4.73 15.37 -4.02
N GLY A 146 4.45 15.03 -2.75
CA GLY A 146 5.35 15.30 -1.63
C GLY A 146 6.75 14.72 -1.83
N GLY A 147 6.85 13.45 -2.23
CA GLY A 147 8.11 12.80 -2.53
C GLY A 147 8.81 13.33 -3.78
N SER A 148 8.06 13.82 -4.76
CA SER A 148 8.59 14.31 -6.04
C SER A 148 9.09 15.76 -6.00
N PHE A 149 8.62 16.59 -5.07
CA PHE A 149 9.04 17.98 -4.94
C PHE A 149 10.33 18.17 -4.13
N LEU A 150 10.67 17.22 -3.26
CA LEU A 150 11.87 17.32 -2.40
C LEU A 150 13.22 17.44 -3.13
N PRO A 151 13.46 16.77 -4.27
CA PRO A 151 14.76 16.82 -4.95
C PRO A 151 14.97 18.05 -5.83
N VAL A 152 14.05 19.00 -5.87
CA VAL A 152 14.19 20.23 -6.68
C VAL A 152 15.02 21.30 -5.95
N PHE A 153 15.39 21.06 -4.71
CA PHE A 153 16.26 21.91 -3.89
C PHE A 153 17.58 21.19 -3.62
#